data_b5d8aacb04028ddce46642469acc8369
#
_entry.id   b5d8aacb04028ddce46642469acc8369
#
_cell.length_a   1.000
_cell.length_b   1.000
_cell.length_c   1.000
_cell.angle_alpha   90.00
_cell.angle_beta   90.00
_cell.angle_gamma   90.00
#
_symmetry.space_group_name_H-M   'P 1'
#
loop_
_entity.id
_entity.type
_entity.pdbx_description
1 polymer ?
#
loop_
_entity_poly.entity_id
_entity_poly.type
_entity_poly.pdbx_seq_one_letter_code
_entity_poly.pdbx_strand_id
1 'polypeptide(L)'
;MAGSEASVPKPGPSNLTLRWISSLILAPLVLAITWYGGWPFVALWTIAACIVPWEWSMLAKAAPSAGPYVGWMIAGLAYAAVLALAPAILRSDAALGFVAIVFLFAIVWTTDALAYFAGRALGGPKLMPAVSPKKTWSGAAGGTLGAVAAGLIVVKIAGLQLTVAVAAVALMLSVVSQIGDLVESAVKRRFNAKDAGQLIPGHGGLMDRLDGFLTAAAAAVMVGLLRGGLEGPARGLLVW
;
A
#
# COMPACT_ATOMS: atom_id res chain seq x y z
N MET A 1 -39.54 13.47 44.46
CA MET A 1 -38.13 13.41 44.05
C MET A 1 -38.05 12.41 42.91
N ALA A 2 -38.02 12.89 41.68
CA ALA A 2 -37.89 12.04 40.49
C ALA A 2 -36.37 11.88 40.22
N GLY A 3 -35.86 10.65 40.34
CA GLY A 3 -34.48 10.31 40.01
C GLY A 3 -34.26 10.41 38.49
N SER A 4 -33.36 11.29 38.11
CA SER A 4 -32.87 11.37 36.73
C SER A 4 -32.02 10.09 36.46
N GLU A 5 -32.56 9.15 35.69
CA GLU A 5 -31.76 8.06 35.11
C GLU A 5 -30.77 8.68 34.11
N ALA A 6 -29.51 8.76 34.51
CA ALA A 6 -28.41 9.10 33.62
C ALA A 6 -28.32 8.02 32.55
N SER A 7 -28.68 8.35 31.29
CA SER A 7 -28.57 7.46 30.16
C SER A 7 -27.08 7.08 29.95
N VAL A 8 -26.76 5.78 30.14
CA VAL A 8 -25.45 5.22 29.83
C VAL A 8 -25.19 5.43 28.32
N PRO A 9 -24.10 6.10 27.92
CA PRO A 9 -23.80 6.31 26.50
C PRO A 9 -23.66 4.93 25.82
N LYS A 10 -24.36 4.74 24.70
CA LYS A 10 -24.22 3.53 23.89
C LYS A 10 -22.75 3.38 23.47
N PRO A 11 -22.14 2.19 23.63
CA PRO A 11 -20.77 1.97 23.18
C PRO A 11 -20.69 2.28 21.69
N GLY A 12 -19.73 3.13 21.29
CA GLY A 12 -19.46 3.45 19.89
C GLY A 12 -19.04 2.19 19.10
N PRO A 13 -19.03 2.24 17.76
CA PRO A 13 -18.69 1.11 16.93
C PRO A 13 -17.28 0.57 17.29
N SER A 14 -17.13 -0.76 17.30
CA SER A 14 -15.85 -1.39 17.59
C SER A 14 -14.80 -1.00 16.54
N ASN A 15 -13.51 -1.00 16.90
CA ASN A 15 -12.42 -0.76 15.96
C ASN A 15 -12.47 -1.68 14.73
N LEU A 16 -12.99 -2.90 14.89
CA LEU A 16 -13.18 -3.84 13.79
C LEU A 16 -14.31 -3.37 12.84
N THR A 17 -15.42 -2.91 13.37
CA THR A 17 -16.54 -2.35 12.58
C THR A 17 -16.08 -1.13 11.78
N LEU A 18 -15.32 -0.21 12.38
CA LEU A 18 -14.76 0.96 11.69
C LEU A 18 -13.83 0.55 10.54
N ARG A 19 -13.02 -0.48 10.74
CA ARG A 19 -12.16 -1.04 9.67
C ARG A 19 -12.96 -1.57 8.49
N TRP A 20 -13.98 -2.37 8.74
CA TRP A 20 -14.83 -2.90 7.68
C TRP A 20 -15.53 -1.78 6.91
N ILE A 21 -16.11 -0.80 7.61
CA ILE A 21 -16.82 0.33 6.97
C ILE A 21 -15.85 1.13 6.10
N SER A 22 -14.69 1.53 6.63
CA SER A 22 -13.73 2.33 5.86
C SER A 22 -13.18 1.58 4.65
N SER A 23 -12.87 0.28 4.76
CA SER A 23 -12.44 -0.53 3.62
C SER A 23 -13.52 -0.67 2.54
N LEU A 24 -14.78 -0.91 2.95
CA LEU A 24 -15.90 -1.06 2.03
C LEU A 24 -16.25 0.25 1.29
N ILE A 25 -15.88 1.39 1.83
CA ILE A 25 -16.07 2.69 1.17
C ILE A 25 -14.85 3.06 0.33
N LEU A 26 -13.65 2.99 0.92
CA LEU A 26 -12.44 3.48 0.28
C LEU A 26 -12.02 2.61 -0.92
N ALA A 27 -12.08 1.29 -0.82
CA ALA A 27 -11.62 0.43 -1.90
C ALA A 27 -12.46 0.58 -3.18
N PRO A 28 -13.82 0.54 -3.14
CA PRO A 28 -14.63 0.82 -4.33
C PRO A 28 -14.44 2.22 -4.88
N LEU A 29 -14.29 3.23 -4.02
CA LEU A 29 -14.06 4.61 -4.43
C LEU A 29 -12.73 4.74 -5.19
N VAL A 30 -11.65 4.18 -4.66
CA VAL A 30 -10.33 4.19 -5.30
C VAL A 30 -10.38 3.44 -6.64
N LEU A 31 -11.06 2.29 -6.70
CA LEU A 31 -11.21 1.54 -7.95
C LEU A 31 -12.05 2.30 -8.98
N ALA A 32 -13.13 2.96 -8.58
CA ALA A 32 -13.96 3.78 -9.47
C ALA A 32 -13.16 4.98 -10.03
N ILE A 33 -12.40 5.69 -9.18
CA ILE A 33 -11.53 6.78 -9.60
C ILE A 33 -10.41 6.26 -10.52
N THR A 34 -9.86 5.09 -10.23
CA THR A 34 -8.84 4.44 -11.08
C THR A 34 -9.42 4.10 -12.45
N TRP A 35 -10.66 3.61 -12.50
CA TRP A 35 -11.32 3.29 -13.76
C TRP A 35 -11.62 4.54 -14.59
N TYR A 36 -12.13 5.58 -13.95
CA TYR A 36 -12.39 6.86 -14.60
C TYR A 36 -11.08 7.47 -15.16
N GLY A 37 -9.99 7.43 -14.38
CA GLY A 37 -8.69 7.96 -14.78
C GLY A 37 -8.65 9.49 -14.83
N GLY A 38 -7.80 10.04 -15.72
CA GLY A 38 -7.69 11.47 -15.95
C GLY A 38 -7.35 12.28 -14.68
N TRP A 39 -7.85 13.52 -14.62
CA TRP A 39 -7.55 14.42 -13.48
C TRP A 39 -8.05 13.91 -12.12
N PRO A 40 -9.20 13.20 -11.97
CA PRO A 40 -9.60 12.68 -10.66
C PRO A 40 -8.61 11.68 -10.08
N PHE A 41 -8.01 10.83 -10.94
CA PHE A 41 -6.99 9.89 -10.51
C PHE A 41 -5.70 10.61 -10.07
N VAL A 42 -5.25 11.60 -10.86
CA VAL A 42 -4.09 12.42 -10.50
C VAL A 42 -4.35 13.18 -9.20
N ALA A 43 -5.53 13.77 -9.04
CA ALA A 43 -5.91 14.49 -7.83
C ALA A 43 -5.90 13.58 -6.59
N LEU A 44 -6.44 12.35 -6.69
CA LEU A 44 -6.43 11.37 -5.60
C LEU A 44 -5.00 11.12 -5.09
N TRP A 45 -4.08 10.81 -5.99
CA TRP A 45 -2.69 10.51 -5.61
C TRP A 45 -1.92 11.75 -5.17
N THR A 46 -2.22 12.92 -5.73
CA THR A 46 -1.64 14.20 -5.28
C THR A 46 -2.10 14.53 -3.86
N ILE A 47 -3.38 14.37 -3.55
CA ILE A 47 -3.90 14.57 -2.19
C ILE A 47 -3.22 13.59 -1.22
N ALA A 48 -3.12 12.32 -1.57
CA ALA A 48 -2.41 11.34 -0.76
C ALA A 48 -0.95 11.75 -0.53
N ALA A 49 -0.26 12.20 -1.59
CA ALA A 49 1.13 12.66 -1.52
C ALA A 49 1.30 13.96 -0.70
N CYS A 50 0.27 14.79 -0.56
CA CYS A 50 0.30 15.95 0.34
C CYS A 50 0.08 15.56 1.82
N ILE A 51 -0.74 14.55 2.07
CA ILE A 51 -1.02 14.06 3.42
C ILE A 51 0.20 13.35 4.03
N VAL A 52 0.91 12.55 3.24
CA VAL A 52 2.06 11.76 3.72
C VAL A 52 3.16 12.62 4.36
N PRO A 53 3.66 13.73 3.80
CA PRO A 53 4.64 14.58 4.46
C PRO A 53 4.13 15.19 5.76
N TRP A 54 2.84 15.45 5.86
CA TRP A 54 2.21 15.92 7.10
C TRP A 54 2.29 14.85 8.18
N GLU A 55 1.86 13.59 7.91
CA GLU A 55 1.99 12.47 8.84
C GLU A 55 3.46 12.21 9.20
N TRP A 56 4.36 12.25 8.19
CA TRP A 56 5.79 12.08 8.38
C TRP A 56 6.39 13.16 9.29
N SER A 57 5.97 14.43 9.12
CA SER A 57 6.41 15.53 9.98
C SER A 57 6.02 15.35 11.44
N MET A 58 4.84 14.77 11.67
CA MET A 58 4.37 14.48 13.03
C MET A 58 5.22 13.39 13.69
N LEU A 59 5.58 12.34 12.94
CA LEU A 59 6.51 11.32 13.40
C LEU A 59 7.89 11.92 13.73
N ALA A 60 8.46 12.71 12.82
CA ALA A 60 9.79 13.29 12.98
C ALA A 60 9.88 14.25 14.17
N LYS A 61 8.80 15.00 14.47
CA LYS A 61 8.73 15.90 15.64
C LYS A 61 8.60 15.16 16.97
N ALA A 62 7.98 13.98 16.97
CA ALA A 62 7.74 13.22 18.19
C ALA A 62 9.02 12.58 18.79
N ALA A 63 10.11 12.51 18.04
CA ALA A 63 11.36 11.90 18.50
C ALA A 63 12.58 12.81 18.24
N PRO A 64 12.91 13.73 19.16
CA PRO A 64 14.01 14.68 19.01
C PRO A 64 15.39 14.05 18.74
N SER A 65 15.60 12.82 19.19
CA SER A 65 16.85 12.07 19.02
C SER A 65 16.96 11.34 17.67
N ALA A 66 15.99 11.44 16.78
CA ALA A 66 15.89 10.63 15.56
C ALA A 66 16.80 11.12 14.40
N GLY A 67 17.77 11.99 14.66
CA GLY A 67 18.67 12.55 13.65
C GLY A 67 18.21 13.91 13.13
N PRO A 68 18.91 14.46 12.15
CA PRO A 68 18.59 15.80 11.67
C PRO A 68 17.18 15.82 11.03
N TYR A 69 16.29 16.60 11.59
CA TYR A 69 14.91 16.76 11.14
C TYR A 69 14.80 17.05 9.62
N VAL A 70 15.71 17.86 9.10
CA VAL A 70 15.75 18.22 7.67
C VAL A 70 15.97 16.99 6.79
N GLY A 71 16.89 16.09 7.16
CA GLY A 71 17.15 14.86 6.40
C GLY A 71 15.92 13.95 6.36
N TRP A 72 15.19 13.84 7.48
CA TRP A 72 13.95 13.07 7.54
C TRP A 72 12.84 13.70 6.70
N MET A 73 12.74 15.03 6.69
CA MET A 73 11.74 15.71 5.85
C MET A 73 12.05 15.55 4.35
N ILE A 74 13.31 15.57 3.94
CA ILE A 74 13.70 15.27 2.56
C ILE A 74 13.28 13.83 2.18
N ALA A 75 13.52 12.87 3.05
CA ALA A 75 13.09 11.49 2.81
C ALA A 75 11.56 11.36 2.69
N GLY A 76 10.81 12.05 3.55
CA GLY A 76 9.34 12.09 3.49
C GLY A 76 8.80 12.75 2.21
N LEU A 77 9.46 13.81 1.74
CA LEU A 77 9.10 14.46 0.47
C LEU A 77 9.43 13.58 -0.74
N ALA A 78 10.57 12.89 -0.72
CA ALA A 78 10.91 11.93 -1.77
C ALA A 78 9.90 10.77 -1.82
N TYR A 79 9.49 10.26 -0.66
CA TYR A 79 8.44 9.26 -0.53
C TYR A 79 7.12 9.75 -1.14
N ALA A 80 6.71 10.98 -0.81
CA ALA A 80 5.49 11.58 -1.34
C ALA A 80 5.56 11.81 -2.87
N ALA A 81 6.70 12.24 -3.39
CA ALA A 81 6.90 12.42 -4.82
C ALA A 81 6.73 11.08 -5.59
N VAL A 82 7.30 10.00 -5.08
CA VAL A 82 7.11 8.66 -5.67
C VAL A 82 5.65 8.26 -5.61
N LEU A 83 4.95 8.52 -4.51
CA LEU A 83 3.52 8.21 -4.36
C LEU A 83 2.64 8.96 -5.35
N ALA A 84 2.95 10.22 -5.65
CA ALA A 84 2.22 11.01 -6.64
C ALA A 84 2.52 10.54 -8.07
N LEU A 85 3.80 10.35 -8.39
CA LEU A 85 4.27 10.16 -9.75
C LEU A 85 4.10 8.72 -10.25
N ALA A 86 4.41 7.72 -9.42
CA ALA A 86 4.46 6.34 -9.90
C ALA A 86 3.08 5.84 -10.39
N PRO A 87 1.97 5.99 -9.64
CA PRO A 87 0.66 5.62 -10.16
C PRO A 87 0.24 6.46 -11.37
N ALA A 88 0.56 7.77 -11.37
CA ALA A 88 0.22 8.66 -12.47
C ALA A 88 0.92 8.26 -13.77
N ILE A 89 2.22 7.94 -13.72
CA ILE A 89 3.00 7.46 -14.87
C ILE A 89 2.43 6.13 -15.39
N LEU A 90 2.15 5.16 -14.54
CA LEU A 90 1.56 3.89 -14.98
C LEU A 90 0.17 4.09 -15.59
N ARG A 91 -0.65 4.95 -14.99
CA ARG A 91 -2.03 5.21 -15.44
C ARG A 91 -2.10 6.03 -16.72
N SER A 92 -1.03 6.76 -17.08
CA SER A 92 -0.98 7.57 -18.31
C SER A 92 -0.99 6.75 -19.59
N ASP A 93 -0.62 5.48 -19.54
CA ASP A 93 -0.75 4.56 -20.68
C ASP A 93 -2.24 4.37 -21.01
N ALA A 94 -2.64 4.83 -22.20
CA ALA A 94 -4.04 4.86 -22.61
C ALA A 94 -4.67 3.46 -22.74
N ALA A 95 -3.87 2.46 -23.12
CA ALA A 95 -4.36 1.10 -23.37
C ALA A 95 -4.38 0.23 -22.10
N LEU A 96 -3.30 0.25 -21.35
CA LEU A 96 -3.08 -0.70 -20.26
C LEU A 96 -2.92 -0.04 -18.88
N GLY A 97 -2.99 1.30 -18.78
CA GLY A 97 -2.75 2.01 -17.52
C GLY A 97 -3.74 1.62 -16.42
N PHE A 98 -5.02 1.43 -16.75
CA PHE A 98 -6.00 0.91 -15.80
C PHE A 98 -5.63 -0.50 -15.31
N VAL A 99 -5.30 -1.40 -16.26
CA VAL A 99 -4.93 -2.79 -15.95
C VAL A 99 -3.68 -2.84 -15.06
N ALA A 100 -2.68 -1.98 -15.33
CA ALA A 100 -1.46 -1.91 -14.54
C ALA A 100 -1.72 -1.49 -13.08
N ILE A 101 -2.60 -0.53 -12.84
CA ILE A 101 -2.97 -0.13 -11.47
C ILE A 101 -3.78 -1.22 -10.78
N VAL A 102 -4.73 -1.88 -11.47
CA VAL A 102 -5.48 -3.01 -10.91
C VAL A 102 -4.55 -4.19 -10.61
N PHE A 103 -3.57 -4.45 -11.47
CA PHE A 103 -2.54 -5.47 -11.25
C PHE A 103 -1.73 -5.18 -9.98
N LEU A 104 -1.32 -3.93 -9.75
CA LEU A 104 -0.65 -3.52 -8.52
C LEU A 104 -1.53 -3.70 -7.28
N PHE A 105 -2.79 -3.24 -7.33
CA PHE A 105 -3.70 -3.42 -6.21
C PHE A 105 -3.92 -4.91 -5.90
N ALA A 106 -4.14 -5.72 -6.94
CA ALA A 106 -4.33 -7.16 -6.77
C ALA A 106 -3.12 -7.81 -6.09
N ILE A 107 -1.90 -7.46 -6.50
CA ILE A 107 -0.67 -7.98 -5.90
C ILE A 107 -0.56 -7.52 -4.44
N VAL A 108 -0.61 -6.23 -4.17
CA VAL A 108 -0.33 -5.69 -2.83
C VAL A 108 -1.41 -6.14 -1.84
N TRP A 109 -2.70 -5.97 -2.17
CA TRP A 109 -3.78 -6.35 -1.26
C TRP A 109 -3.82 -7.86 -1.00
N THR A 110 -3.55 -8.68 -2.02
CA THR A 110 -3.48 -10.15 -1.84
C THR A 110 -2.26 -10.54 -1.02
N THR A 111 -1.10 -9.88 -1.24
CA THR A 111 0.10 -10.09 -0.41
C THR A 111 -0.24 -9.88 1.05
N ASP A 112 -0.84 -8.74 1.43
CA ASP A 112 -1.14 -8.42 2.82
C ASP A 112 -2.19 -9.36 3.43
N ALA A 113 -3.28 -9.60 2.68
CA ALA A 113 -4.36 -10.46 3.16
C ALA A 113 -3.88 -11.89 3.38
N LEU A 114 -3.23 -12.49 2.39
CA LEU A 114 -2.79 -13.89 2.49
C LEU A 114 -1.56 -14.05 3.38
N ALA A 115 -0.68 -13.05 3.48
CA ALA A 115 0.39 -13.06 4.47
C ALA A 115 -0.16 -13.10 5.90
N TYR A 116 -1.24 -12.37 6.18
CA TYR A 116 -1.92 -12.43 7.46
C TYR A 116 -2.52 -13.82 7.74
N PHE A 117 -3.30 -14.35 6.78
CA PHE A 117 -3.97 -15.65 6.97
C PHE A 117 -2.98 -16.81 7.03
N ALA A 118 -2.03 -16.89 6.10
CA ALA A 118 -1.03 -17.95 6.08
C ALA A 118 -0.11 -17.89 7.32
N GLY A 119 0.33 -16.68 7.70
CA GLY A 119 1.16 -16.50 8.89
C GLY A 119 0.45 -16.88 10.18
N ARG A 120 -0.87 -16.65 10.26
CA ARG A 120 -1.68 -17.04 11.42
C ARG A 120 -1.98 -18.55 11.45
N ALA A 121 -2.24 -19.15 10.29
CA ALA A 121 -2.60 -20.57 10.18
C ALA A 121 -1.38 -21.50 10.35
N LEU A 122 -0.27 -21.16 9.69
CA LEU A 122 0.94 -21.98 9.66
C LEU A 122 1.95 -21.61 10.74
N GLY A 123 1.94 -20.36 11.23
CA GLY A 123 2.92 -19.88 12.20
C GLY A 123 4.35 -19.90 11.68
N GLY A 124 5.30 -20.30 12.54
CA GLY A 124 6.71 -20.49 12.19
C GLY A 124 7.62 -19.31 12.52
N PRO A 125 8.86 -19.31 12.01
CA PRO A 125 9.87 -18.30 12.32
C PRO A 125 9.41 -16.89 11.94
N LYS A 126 9.78 -15.92 12.79
CA LYS A 126 9.45 -14.52 12.56
C LYS A 126 10.34 -13.94 11.46
N LEU A 127 9.76 -13.11 10.59
CA LEU A 127 10.48 -12.49 9.48
C LEU A 127 11.47 -11.42 9.97
N MET A 128 11.02 -10.50 10.82
CA MET A 128 11.84 -9.42 11.38
C MET A 128 11.31 -9.02 12.78
N PRO A 129 11.64 -9.76 13.85
CA PRO A 129 11.06 -9.57 15.18
C PRO A 129 11.25 -8.17 15.77
N ALA A 130 12.40 -7.55 15.54
CA ALA A 130 12.74 -6.23 16.07
C ALA A 130 11.85 -5.10 15.49
N VAL A 131 11.34 -5.26 14.28
CA VAL A 131 10.57 -4.25 13.55
C VAL A 131 9.08 -4.60 13.54
N SER A 132 8.74 -5.82 13.16
CA SER A 132 7.38 -6.33 13.05
C SER A 132 7.25 -7.73 13.65
N PRO A 133 6.96 -7.84 14.96
CA PRO A 133 6.98 -9.12 15.69
C PRO A 133 5.88 -10.10 15.27
N LYS A 134 4.91 -9.66 14.49
CA LYS A 134 3.80 -10.51 14.03
C LYS A 134 4.05 -11.17 12.69
N LYS A 135 4.91 -10.61 11.83
CA LYS A 135 5.20 -11.17 10.49
C LYS A 135 6.03 -12.46 10.58
N THR A 136 5.67 -13.45 9.74
CA THR A 136 6.32 -14.76 9.68
C THR A 136 6.80 -15.06 8.25
N TRP A 137 7.78 -15.95 8.11
CA TRP A 137 8.24 -16.43 6.79
C TRP A 137 7.16 -17.19 6.04
N SER A 138 6.35 -18.00 6.74
CA SER A 138 5.18 -18.67 6.16
C SER A 138 4.15 -17.70 5.62
N GLY A 139 3.93 -16.60 6.35
CA GLY A 139 3.08 -15.51 5.90
C GLY A 139 3.62 -14.85 4.64
N ALA A 140 4.92 -14.50 4.63
CA ALA A 140 5.56 -13.88 3.48
C ALA A 140 5.45 -14.76 2.22
N ALA A 141 5.75 -16.05 2.34
CA ALA A 141 5.63 -17.00 1.23
C ALA A 141 4.19 -17.15 0.74
N GLY A 142 3.22 -17.33 1.66
CA GLY A 142 1.81 -17.45 1.33
C GLY A 142 1.24 -16.21 0.66
N GLY A 143 1.61 -15.02 1.16
CA GLY A 143 1.27 -13.74 0.55
C GLY A 143 1.80 -13.63 -0.87
N THR A 144 3.09 -13.94 -1.08
CA THR A 144 3.74 -13.90 -2.40
C THR A 144 3.10 -14.86 -3.39
N LEU A 145 2.85 -16.11 -3.00
CA LEU A 145 2.21 -17.10 -3.89
C LEU A 145 0.80 -16.63 -4.30
N GLY A 146 0.03 -16.14 -3.35
CA GLY A 146 -1.29 -15.60 -3.65
C GLY A 146 -1.26 -14.35 -4.53
N ALA A 147 -0.29 -13.47 -4.32
CA ALA A 147 -0.09 -12.27 -5.14
C ALA A 147 0.24 -12.62 -6.60
N VAL A 148 1.10 -13.63 -6.82
CA VAL A 148 1.39 -14.13 -8.17
C VAL A 148 0.12 -14.62 -8.83
N ALA A 149 -0.68 -15.44 -8.14
CA ALA A 149 -1.94 -15.93 -8.66
C ALA A 149 -2.92 -14.78 -8.99
N ALA A 150 -3.08 -13.81 -8.08
CA ALA A 150 -3.94 -12.65 -8.28
C ALA A 150 -3.48 -11.79 -9.47
N GLY A 151 -2.18 -11.52 -9.59
CA GLY A 151 -1.61 -10.80 -10.73
C GLY A 151 -1.87 -11.49 -12.05
N LEU A 152 -1.64 -12.80 -12.12
CA LEU A 152 -1.92 -13.61 -13.32
C LEU A 152 -3.41 -13.62 -13.69
N ILE A 153 -4.31 -13.65 -12.69
CA ILE A 153 -5.76 -13.53 -12.92
C ILE A 153 -6.10 -12.19 -13.57
N VAL A 154 -5.53 -11.07 -13.09
CA VAL A 154 -5.76 -9.75 -13.69
C VAL A 154 -5.31 -9.71 -15.14
N VAL A 155 -4.10 -10.22 -15.42
CA VAL A 155 -3.54 -10.28 -16.78
C VAL A 155 -4.41 -11.13 -17.71
N LYS A 156 -4.90 -12.29 -17.23
CA LYS A 156 -5.80 -13.15 -17.96
C LYS A 156 -7.15 -12.48 -18.27
N ILE A 157 -7.75 -11.81 -17.28
CA ILE A 157 -9.02 -11.08 -17.45
C ILE A 157 -8.86 -9.94 -18.45
N ALA A 158 -7.68 -9.28 -18.48
CA ALA A 158 -7.36 -8.25 -19.45
C ALA A 158 -7.08 -8.79 -20.89
N GLY A 159 -7.16 -10.09 -21.11
CA GLY A 159 -6.91 -10.70 -22.41
C GLY A 159 -5.44 -10.75 -22.82
N LEU A 160 -4.52 -10.53 -21.87
CA LEU A 160 -3.08 -10.55 -22.11
C LEU A 160 -2.51 -11.97 -21.95
N GLN A 161 -1.34 -12.20 -22.52
CA GLN A 161 -0.67 -13.48 -22.44
C GLN A 161 -0.09 -13.74 -21.05
N LEU A 162 -0.31 -14.95 -20.54
CA LEU A 162 0.30 -15.43 -19.30
C LEU A 162 1.71 -15.94 -19.61
N THR A 163 2.71 -15.18 -19.20
CA THR A 163 4.13 -15.54 -19.39
C THR A 163 4.82 -15.75 -18.05
N VAL A 164 5.91 -16.50 -18.06
CA VAL A 164 6.78 -16.66 -16.88
C VAL A 164 7.32 -15.29 -16.42
N ALA A 165 7.57 -14.39 -17.34
CA ALA A 165 8.07 -13.07 -17.04
C ALA A 165 7.04 -12.24 -16.24
N VAL A 166 5.75 -12.27 -16.61
CA VAL A 166 4.69 -11.62 -15.83
C VAL A 166 4.57 -12.23 -14.42
N ALA A 167 4.67 -13.55 -14.30
CA ALA A 167 4.69 -14.20 -12.98
C ALA A 167 5.89 -13.76 -12.14
N ALA A 168 7.09 -13.64 -12.76
CA ALA A 168 8.29 -13.14 -12.09
C ALA A 168 8.15 -11.67 -11.66
N VAL A 169 7.52 -10.83 -12.49
CA VAL A 169 7.20 -9.45 -12.11
C VAL A 169 6.23 -9.41 -10.93
N ALA A 170 5.16 -10.20 -10.94
CA ALA A 170 4.22 -10.26 -9.83
C ALA A 170 4.89 -10.71 -8.52
N LEU A 171 5.77 -11.72 -8.60
CA LEU A 171 6.58 -12.20 -7.48
C LEU A 171 7.48 -11.08 -6.95
N MET A 172 8.23 -10.43 -7.84
CA MET A 172 9.14 -9.33 -7.48
C MET A 172 8.36 -8.19 -6.81
N LEU A 173 7.24 -7.76 -7.36
CA LEU A 173 6.43 -6.67 -6.79
C LEU A 173 5.85 -7.04 -5.42
N SER A 174 5.43 -8.29 -5.21
CA SER A 174 4.99 -8.76 -3.89
C SER A 174 6.14 -8.73 -2.86
N VAL A 175 7.33 -9.18 -3.23
CA VAL A 175 8.50 -9.13 -2.34
C VAL A 175 8.87 -7.68 -2.03
N VAL A 176 8.91 -6.81 -3.04
CA VAL A 176 9.22 -5.39 -2.87
C VAL A 176 8.18 -4.70 -1.98
N SER A 177 6.88 -5.00 -2.13
CA SER A 177 5.85 -4.45 -1.25
C SER A 177 6.04 -4.86 0.21
N GLN A 178 6.41 -6.10 0.47
CA GLN A 178 6.70 -6.59 1.82
C GLN A 178 7.94 -5.93 2.42
N ILE A 179 8.97 -5.67 1.60
CA ILE A 179 10.16 -4.93 2.04
C ILE A 179 9.77 -3.48 2.38
N GLY A 180 8.93 -2.84 1.57
CA GLY A 180 8.43 -1.49 1.80
C GLY A 180 7.72 -1.34 3.14
N ASP A 181 6.79 -2.23 3.45
CA ASP A 181 6.10 -2.26 4.74
C ASP A 181 7.08 -2.51 5.92
N LEU A 182 8.11 -3.36 5.73
CA LEU A 182 9.15 -3.53 6.75
C LEU A 182 10.00 -2.27 6.94
N VAL A 183 10.37 -1.58 5.86
CA VAL A 183 11.13 -0.33 5.91
C VAL A 183 10.33 0.75 6.63
N GLU A 184 9.05 0.94 6.27
CA GLU A 184 8.17 1.89 6.93
C GLU A 184 7.97 1.54 8.41
N SER A 185 7.78 0.27 8.73
CA SER A 185 7.72 -0.20 10.11
C SER A 185 9.00 0.12 10.88
N ALA A 186 10.20 -0.04 10.25
CA ALA A 186 11.48 0.33 10.85
C ALA A 186 11.60 1.83 11.11
N VAL A 187 11.14 2.67 10.17
CA VAL A 187 11.08 4.12 10.34
C VAL A 187 10.19 4.47 11.54
N LYS A 188 9.00 3.91 11.64
CA LYS A 188 8.10 4.15 12.80
C LYS A 188 8.74 3.75 14.13
N ARG A 189 9.44 2.61 14.19
CA ARG A 189 10.18 2.19 15.40
C ARG A 189 11.32 3.14 15.76
N ARG A 190 12.00 3.70 14.75
CA ARG A 190 13.05 4.72 14.97
C ARG A 190 12.50 5.96 15.69
N PHE A 191 11.23 6.30 15.47
CA PHE A 191 10.53 7.40 16.12
C PHE A 191 9.70 6.97 17.35
N ASN A 192 9.90 5.74 17.87
CA ASN A 192 9.12 5.18 18.98
C ASN A 192 7.60 5.17 18.72
N ALA A 193 7.20 5.20 17.46
CA ALA A 193 5.82 5.15 17.03
C ALA A 193 5.43 3.76 16.54
N LYS A 194 4.13 3.48 16.54
CA LYS A 194 3.56 2.26 15.97
C LYS A 194 2.79 2.57 14.70
N ASP A 195 2.03 3.61 14.68
CA ASP A 195 1.21 4.07 13.57
C ASP A 195 1.68 5.47 13.15
N ALA A 196 1.62 5.79 11.86
CA ALA A 196 2.08 7.08 11.33
C ALA A 196 1.13 8.23 11.68
N GLY A 197 -0.16 7.91 11.89
CA GLY A 197 -1.20 8.86 12.17
C GLY A 197 -2.50 8.19 12.59
N GLN A 198 -3.60 8.96 12.64
CA GLN A 198 -4.94 8.48 12.96
C GLN A 198 -5.99 9.03 11.97
N LEU A 199 -5.57 9.32 10.73
CA LEU A 199 -6.44 9.97 9.74
C LEU A 199 -7.61 9.08 9.32
N ILE A 200 -7.38 7.77 9.19
CA ILE A 200 -8.40 6.82 8.74
C ILE A 200 -8.99 6.11 9.97
N PRO A 201 -10.28 6.32 10.30
CA PRO A 201 -10.90 5.70 11.46
C PRO A 201 -10.73 4.17 11.47
N GLY A 202 -10.15 3.65 12.55
CA GLY A 202 -9.87 2.24 12.74
C GLY A 202 -8.64 1.69 11.97
N HIS A 203 -8.06 2.46 11.02
CA HIS A 203 -6.94 2.01 10.19
C HIS A 203 -5.59 2.70 10.48
N GLY A 204 -5.55 3.79 11.25
CA GLY A 204 -4.32 4.54 11.50
C GLY A 204 -4.09 5.66 10.48
N GLY A 205 -2.85 5.89 10.12
CA GLY A 205 -2.46 6.88 9.11
C GLY A 205 -2.69 6.41 7.67
N LEU A 206 -2.70 7.35 6.74
CA LEU A 206 -2.72 7.08 5.30
C LEU A 206 -1.42 6.41 4.86
N MET A 207 -0.28 6.85 5.41
CA MET A 207 1.03 6.26 5.15
C MET A 207 1.04 4.77 5.50
N ASP A 208 0.43 4.39 6.66
CA ASP A 208 0.30 2.99 7.09
C ASP A 208 -0.51 2.09 6.12
N ARG A 209 -1.18 2.68 5.11
CA ARG A 209 -1.98 1.96 4.12
C ARG A 209 -1.33 1.93 2.74
N LEU A 210 -0.34 2.76 2.51
CA LEU A 210 0.28 2.95 1.21
C LEU A 210 1.76 2.50 1.18
N ASP A 211 2.29 2.00 2.29
CA ASP A 211 3.68 1.58 2.47
C ASP A 211 4.14 0.53 1.45
N GLY A 212 3.47 -0.62 1.42
CA GLY A 212 3.75 -1.67 0.43
C GLY A 212 3.38 -1.26 -1.00
N PHE A 213 2.28 -0.52 -1.15
CA PHE A 213 1.85 -0.06 -2.47
C PHE A 213 2.88 0.89 -3.11
N LEU A 214 3.41 1.85 -2.35
CA LEU A 214 4.37 2.82 -2.85
C LEU A 214 5.62 2.15 -3.42
N THR A 215 6.21 1.24 -2.68
CA THR A 215 7.43 0.54 -3.11
C THR A 215 7.18 -0.36 -4.31
N ALA A 216 6.04 -1.06 -4.34
CA ALA A 216 5.61 -1.84 -5.49
C ALA A 216 5.35 -0.96 -6.72
N ALA A 217 4.70 0.20 -6.56
CA ALA A 217 4.44 1.14 -7.65
C ALA A 217 5.74 1.73 -8.21
N ALA A 218 6.69 2.10 -7.35
CA ALA A 218 8.02 2.56 -7.78
C ALA A 218 8.75 1.51 -8.62
N ALA A 219 8.76 0.25 -8.15
CA ALA A 219 9.39 -0.84 -8.89
C ALA A 219 8.66 -1.13 -10.21
N ALA A 220 7.34 -1.09 -10.21
CA ALA A 220 6.53 -1.30 -11.41
C ALA A 220 6.78 -0.22 -12.47
N VAL A 221 6.85 1.06 -12.06
CA VAL A 221 7.20 2.17 -12.97
C VAL A 221 8.60 1.97 -13.53
N MET A 222 9.57 1.59 -12.69
CA MET A 222 10.94 1.36 -13.15
C MET A 222 10.99 0.27 -14.22
N VAL A 223 10.35 -0.88 -14.00
CA VAL A 223 10.26 -1.95 -15.00
C VAL A 223 9.52 -1.47 -16.25
N GLY A 224 8.40 -0.79 -16.06
CA GLY A 224 7.58 -0.26 -17.15
C GLY A 224 8.34 0.72 -18.06
N LEU A 225 9.04 1.68 -17.45
CA LEU A 225 9.83 2.67 -18.20
C LEU A 225 11.05 2.05 -18.88
N LEU A 226 11.74 1.13 -18.24
CA LEU A 226 12.90 0.46 -18.83
C LEU A 226 12.55 -0.36 -20.08
N ARG A 227 11.32 -0.89 -20.16
CA ARG A 227 10.88 -1.75 -21.25
C ARG A 227 9.94 -1.06 -22.24
N GLY A 228 9.07 -0.20 -21.78
CA GLY A 228 8.04 0.47 -22.59
C GLY A 228 8.29 1.95 -22.86
N GLY A 229 9.32 2.52 -22.22
CA GLY A 229 9.57 3.96 -22.30
C GLY A 229 8.44 4.80 -21.69
N LEU A 230 8.47 6.10 -21.99
CA LEU A 230 7.45 7.04 -21.47
C LEU A 230 6.09 6.89 -22.17
N GLU A 231 6.06 6.34 -23.38
CA GLU A 231 4.83 6.22 -24.19
C GLU A 231 3.99 5.00 -23.78
N GLY A 232 4.60 3.96 -23.20
CA GLY A 232 3.90 2.72 -22.83
C GLY A 232 4.40 2.08 -21.56
N PRO A 233 4.44 2.80 -20.40
CA PRO A 233 4.98 2.23 -19.16
C PRO A 233 4.16 1.05 -18.65
N ALA A 234 2.83 1.04 -18.78
CA ALA A 234 2.00 -0.09 -18.40
C ALA A 234 2.17 -1.26 -19.38
N ARG A 235 2.35 -0.99 -20.67
CA ARG A 235 2.68 -1.99 -21.67
C ARG A 235 4.02 -2.66 -21.35
N GLY A 236 5.06 -1.86 -21.05
CA GLY A 236 6.36 -2.36 -20.62
C GLY A 236 6.32 -3.24 -19.37
N LEU A 237 5.38 -2.98 -18.47
CA LEU A 237 5.17 -3.79 -17.27
C LEU A 237 4.46 -5.12 -17.55
N LEU A 238 3.43 -5.14 -18.39
CA LEU A 238 2.46 -6.23 -18.51
C LEU A 238 2.65 -7.12 -19.75
N VAL A 239 3.28 -6.62 -20.82
CA VAL A 239 3.44 -7.33 -22.10
C VAL A 239 4.87 -7.84 -22.25
N TRP A 240 5.01 -9.19 -22.29
CA TRP A 240 6.32 -9.87 -22.33
C TRP A 240 6.37 -10.88 -23.47
#